data_e2e7cf7dbe1c393172449d5fb7dc0284
#
_entry.id   e2e7cf7dbe1c393172449d5fb7dc0284
#
_cell.length_a   1.000
_cell.length_b   1.000
_cell.length_c   1.000
_cell.angle_alpha   90.00
_cell.angle_beta   90.00
_cell.angle_gamma   90.00
#
_symmetry.space_group_name_H-M   'P 1'
#
loop_
_entity.id
_entity.type
_entity.pdbx_description
1 polymer ?
#
loop_
_entity_poly.entity_id
_entity_poly.type
_entity_poly.pdbx_seq_one_letter_code
_entity_poly.pdbx_strand_id
1 'polypeptide(L)'
;MIKKIKASTGEKILFIFLILLAITSFVFFYTIKNKCLFVDKIDLKKINFPNKNNIAIMNVECGMVIIELLPNLSPNSVERFKFFISNGDYDGSAFYKVIKNTLLQAGDLEFGNIENIDYFK
;
A
#
# COMPACT_ATOMS: atom_id res chain seq x y z
N MET A 1 24.62 28.62 46.62
CA MET A 1 23.91 27.45 47.12
C MET A 1 22.60 27.27 46.29
N ILE A 2 22.57 26.32 45.37
CA ILE A 2 21.39 26.08 44.55
C ILE A 2 20.46 25.14 45.35
N LYS A 3 19.31 25.67 45.82
CA LYS A 3 18.33 24.91 46.55
C LYS A 3 17.63 23.91 45.63
N LYS A 4 17.89 22.60 45.83
CA LYS A 4 17.20 21.54 45.06
C LYS A 4 15.70 21.62 45.33
N ILE A 5 14.93 22.06 44.37
CA ILE A 5 13.45 22.11 44.46
C ILE A 5 12.97 20.67 44.27
N LYS A 6 12.40 20.10 45.33
CA LYS A 6 11.86 18.73 45.33
C LYS A 6 10.43 18.81 44.75
N ALA A 7 10.23 18.23 43.56
CA ALA A 7 8.93 18.25 42.92
C ALA A 7 7.85 17.58 43.81
N SER A 8 6.69 18.21 43.89
CA SER A 8 5.51 17.73 44.61
C SER A 8 5.02 16.40 43.98
N THR A 9 4.34 15.58 44.78
CA THR A 9 3.74 14.32 44.31
C THR A 9 2.76 14.56 43.16
N GLY A 10 1.97 15.67 43.22
CA GLY A 10 1.07 16.07 42.15
C GLY A 10 1.79 16.41 40.83
N GLU A 11 2.91 17.15 40.92
CA GLU A 11 3.73 17.46 39.73
C GLU A 11 4.32 16.21 39.05
N LYS A 12 4.71 15.23 39.85
CA LYS A 12 5.22 13.94 39.30
C LYS A 12 4.13 13.15 38.57
N ILE A 13 2.92 13.11 39.16
CA ILE A 13 1.75 12.45 38.56
C ILE A 13 1.39 13.14 37.23
N LEU A 14 1.33 14.46 37.24
CA LEU A 14 1.05 15.25 36.03
C LEU A 14 2.09 14.99 34.95
N PHE A 15 3.38 14.93 35.32
CA PHE A 15 4.46 14.68 34.37
C PHE A 15 4.36 13.27 33.75
N ILE A 16 4.06 12.25 34.54
CA ILE A 16 3.84 10.88 34.05
C ILE A 16 2.64 10.83 33.11
N PHE A 17 1.54 11.52 33.44
CA PHE A 17 0.36 11.60 32.58
C PHE A 17 0.67 12.24 31.23
N LEU A 18 1.42 13.34 31.21
CA LEU A 18 1.84 14.01 29.97
C LEU A 18 2.74 13.10 29.09
N ILE A 19 3.65 12.35 29.71
CA ILE A 19 4.48 11.38 28.98
C ILE A 19 3.61 10.28 28.35
N LEU A 20 2.67 9.71 29.08
CA LEU A 20 1.76 8.68 28.57
C LEU A 20 0.93 9.23 27.42
N LEU A 21 0.44 10.45 27.52
CA LEU A 21 -0.34 11.11 26.46
C LEU A 21 0.52 11.35 25.21
N ALA A 22 1.77 11.75 25.38
CA ALA A 22 2.70 11.89 24.25
C ALA A 22 3.00 10.56 23.56
N ILE A 23 3.20 9.49 24.32
CA ILE A 23 3.45 8.15 23.78
C ILE A 23 2.23 7.64 23.02
N THR A 24 1.03 7.76 23.59
CA THR A 24 -0.21 7.33 22.91
C THR A 24 -0.47 8.10 21.63
N SER A 25 -0.23 9.41 21.64
CA SER A 25 -0.32 10.26 20.45
C SER A 25 0.68 9.82 19.37
N PHE A 26 1.92 9.57 19.76
CA PHE A 26 2.97 9.11 18.82
C PHE A 26 2.61 7.75 18.18
N VAL A 27 2.16 6.77 18.98
CA VAL A 27 1.72 5.47 18.48
C VAL A 27 0.53 5.63 17.54
N PHE A 28 -0.43 6.47 17.87
CA PHE A 28 -1.60 6.72 17.04
C PHE A 28 -1.21 7.33 15.67
N PHE A 29 -0.35 8.35 15.65
CA PHE A 29 0.14 8.93 14.40
C PHE A 29 0.97 7.93 13.59
N TYR A 30 1.78 7.10 14.24
CA TYR A 30 2.58 6.08 13.58
C TYR A 30 1.70 5.01 12.91
N THR A 31 0.64 4.56 13.57
CA THR A 31 -0.30 3.57 13.02
C THR A 31 -1.11 4.13 11.85
N ILE A 32 -1.55 5.38 11.92
CA ILE A 32 -2.26 6.05 10.81
C ILE A 32 -1.33 6.20 9.59
N LYS A 33 -0.08 6.59 9.81
CA LYS A 33 0.88 6.76 8.71
C LYS A 33 1.24 5.44 8.02
N ASN A 34 1.29 4.35 8.79
CA ASN A 34 1.64 3.01 8.29
C ASN A 34 0.38 2.15 8.05
N LYS A 35 -0.43 2.53 7.08
CA LYS A 35 -1.66 1.80 6.69
C LYS A 35 -1.43 0.31 6.38
N CYS A 36 -0.20 -0.06 6.02
CA CYS A 36 0.18 -1.42 5.64
C CYS A 36 0.70 -2.29 6.78
N LEU A 37 0.58 -1.84 8.04
CA LEU A 37 1.16 -2.54 9.20
C LEU A 37 0.55 -3.94 9.43
N PHE A 38 -0.72 -4.13 9.04
CA PHE A 38 -1.48 -5.37 9.26
C PHE A 38 -1.72 -6.17 7.97
N VAL A 39 -0.97 -5.87 6.89
CA VAL A 39 -1.10 -6.59 5.64
C VAL A 39 -0.06 -7.69 5.56
N ASP A 40 -0.49 -8.92 5.34
CA ASP A 40 0.40 -10.07 5.16
C ASP A 40 1.22 -9.90 3.88
N LYS A 41 2.54 -10.01 4.02
CA LYS A 41 3.44 -9.93 2.88
C LYS A 41 3.55 -11.29 2.19
N ILE A 42 3.29 -11.30 0.89
CA ILE A 42 3.44 -12.50 0.07
C ILE A 42 4.94 -12.80 -0.10
N ASP A 43 5.35 -14.03 0.26
CA ASP A 43 6.70 -14.51 0.01
C ASP A 43 6.74 -15.27 -1.33
N LEU A 44 7.24 -14.60 -2.37
CA LEU A 44 7.35 -15.17 -3.72
C LEU A 44 8.18 -16.45 -3.78
N LYS A 45 9.10 -16.66 -2.82
CA LYS A 45 9.95 -17.87 -2.79
C LYS A 45 9.17 -19.12 -2.40
N LYS A 46 8.04 -18.95 -1.72
CA LYS A 46 7.16 -20.06 -1.30
C LYS A 46 6.15 -20.46 -2.36
N ILE A 47 5.98 -19.65 -3.41
CA ILE A 47 5.00 -19.92 -4.46
C ILE A 47 5.72 -20.58 -5.64
N ASN A 48 5.26 -21.77 -6.00
CA ASN A 48 5.76 -22.47 -7.19
C ASN A 48 4.91 -22.04 -8.40
N PHE A 49 5.52 -21.29 -9.31
CA PHE A 49 4.88 -20.87 -10.54
C PHE A 49 5.19 -21.88 -11.66
N PRO A 50 4.18 -22.45 -12.31
CA PRO A 50 4.38 -23.45 -13.39
C PRO A 50 5.10 -22.83 -14.59
N ASN A 51 4.85 -21.58 -14.92
CA ASN A 51 5.54 -20.84 -15.97
C ASN A 51 5.80 -19.38 -15.57
N LYS A 52 7.03 -19.08 -15.22
CA LYS A 52 7.43 -17.73 -14.78
C LYS A 52 7.28 -16.66 -15.87
N ASN A 53 7.33 -17.03 -17.14
CA ASN A 53 7.15 -16.08 -18.25
C ASN A 53 5.71 -15.60 -18.41
N ASN A 54 4.77 -16.27 -17.75
CA ASN A 54 3.35 -15.92 -17.78
C ASN A 54 2.85 -15.35 -16.45
N ILE A 55 3.75 -14.84 -15.62
CA ILE A 55 3.41 -14.19 -14.36
C ILE A 55 3.69 -12.70 -14.47
N ALA A 56 2.68 -11.89 -14.15
CA ALA A 56 2.83 -10.47 -13.92
C ALA A 56 2.71 -10.17 -12.43
N ILE A 57 3.53 -9.26 -11.93
CA ILE A 57 3.50 -8.82 -10.53
C ILE A 57 3.10 -7.34 -10.54
N MET A 58 1.98 -7.04 -9.89
CA MET A 58 1.51 -5.68 -9.69
C MET A 58 1.81 -5.25 -8.26
N ASN A 59 2.65 -4.25 -8.11
CA ASN A 59 2.94 -3.65 -6.81
C ASN A 59 1.86 -2.60 -6.50
N VAL A 60 1.23 -2.74 -5.35
CA VAL A 60 0.25 -1.79 -4.81
C VAL A 60 0.77 -1.22 -3.50
N GLU A 61 0.14 -0.14 -3.00
CA GLU A 61 0.61 0.62 -1.81
C GLU A 61 0.99 -0.29 -0.63
N CYS A 62 0.19 -1.34 -0.34
CA CYS A 62 0.40 -2.20 0.83
C CYS A 62 0.88 -3.62 0.50
N GLY A 63 1.18 -3.95 -0.74
CA GLY A 63 1.57 -5.31 -1.07
C GLY A 63 1.76 -5.55 -2.56
N MET A 64 1.55 -6.78 -2.97
CA MET A 64 1.63 -7.16 -4.37
C MET A 64 0.47 -8.08 -4.76
N VAL A 65 0.05 -7.98 -6.00
CA VAL A 65 -0.90 -8.89 -6.63
C VAL A 65 -0.16 -9.69 -7.68
N ILE A 66 -0.35 -11.00 -7.67
CA ILE A 66 0.26 -11.91 -8.64
C ILE A 66 -0.82 -12.30 -9.65
N ILE A 67 -0.53 -12.10 -10.92
CA ILE A 67 -1.45 -12.35 -12.02
C ILE A 67 -0.84 -13.43 -12.90
N GLU A 68 -1.52 -14.56 -13.03
CA GLU A 68 -1.17 -15.59 -14.01
C GLU A 68 -1.84 -15.28 -15.35
N LEU A 69 -1.03 -15.20 -16.39
CA LEU A 69 -1.47 -14.94 -17.75
C LEU A 69 -1.67 -16.26 -18.48
N LEU A 70 -2.75 -16.39 -19.22
CA LEU A 70 -3.14 -17.61 -19.91
C LEU A 70 -3.06 -17.43 -21.45
N PRO A 71 -1.86 -17.44 -22.04
CA PRO A 71 -1.67 -17.20 -23.47
C PRO A 71 -2.35 -18.25 -24.35
N ASN A 72 -2.55 -19.46 -23.85
CA ASN A 72 -3.26 -20.51 -24.58
C ASN A 72 -4.76 -20.20 -24.80
N LEU A 73 -5.35 -19.39 -23.90
CA LEU A 73 -6.75 -18.99 -23.98
C LEU A 73 -6.95 -17.68 -24.72
N SER A 74 -6.02 -16.74 -24.56
CA SER A 74 -6.12 -15.41 -25.16
C SER A 74 -4.74 -14.85 -25.52
N PRO A 75 -4.13 -15.35 -26.60
CA PRO A 75 -2.75 -15.00 -26.97
C PRO A 75 -2.59 -13.50 -27.23
N ASN A 76 -3.45 -12.91 -28.04
CA ASN A 76 -3.35 -11.49 -28.42
C ASN A 76 -3.52 -10.54 -27.21
N SER A 77 -4.44 -10.87 -26.29
CA SER A 77 -4.64 -10.04 -25.08
C SER A 77 -3.44 -10.13 -24.14
N VAL A 78 -2.87 -11.32 -23.98
CA VAL A 78 -1.69 -11.54 -23.15
C VAL A 78 -0.47 -10.83 -23.74
N GLU A 79 -0.26 -10.91 -25.05
CA GLU A 79 0.84 -10.22 -25.72
C GLU A 79 0.74 -8.71 -25.56
N ARG A 80 -0.45 -8.14 -25.81
CA ARG A 80 -0.72 -6.71 -25.62
C ARG A 80 -0.51 -6.27 -24.17
N PHE A 81 -0.99 -7.06 -23.21
CA PHE A 81 -0.80 -6.76 -21.78
C PHE A 81 0.69 -6.77 -21.39
N LYS A 82 1.44 -7.78 -21.84
CA LYS A 82 2.90 -7.85 -21.63
C LYS A 82 3.63 -6.66 -22.27
N PHE A 83 3.21 -6.23 -23.46
CA PHE A 83 3.76 -5.05 -24.12
C PHE A 83 3.62 -3.79 -23.25
N PHE A 84 2.43 -3.50 -22.75
CA PHE A 84 2.20 -2.35 -21.88
C PHE A 84 2.96 -2.44 -20.55
N ILE A 85 3.08 -3.64 -19.96
CA ILE A 85 3.90 -3.85 -18.76
C ILE A 85 5.38 -3.54 -19.06
N SER A 86 5.91 -4.06 -20.18
CA SER A 86 7.33 -3.88 -20.50
C SER A 86 7.70 -2.44 -20.81
N ASN A 87 6.74 -1.64 -21.28
CA ASN A 87 6.91 -0.21 -21.51
C ASN A 87 6.74 0.63 -20.24
N GLY A 88 6.20 0.06 -19.14
CA GLY A 88 5.87 0.79 -17.93
C GLY A 88 4.57 1.60 -18.02
N ASP A 89 3.73 1.35 -19.04
CA ASP A 89 2.51 2.14 -19.27
C ASP A 89 1.49 2.02 -18.15
N TYR A 90 1.56 0.95 -17.33
CA TYR A 90 0.70 0.78 -16.16
C TYR A 90 1.28 1.38 -14.88
N ASP A 91 2.52 1.87 -14.89
CA ASP A 91 3.14 2.45 -13.71
C ASP A 91 2.42 3.76 -13.33
N GLY A 92 2.07 3.88 -12.05
CA GLY A 92 1.29 5.01 -11.55
C GLY A 92 -0.20 4.97 -11.89
N SER A 93 -0.71 3.92 -12.55
CA SER A 93 -2.15 3.83 -12.83
C SER A 93 -2.95 3.56 -11.54
N ALA A 94 -4.16 4.12 -11.48
CA ALA A 94 -5.05 4.01 -10.33
C ALA A 94 -6.15 2.97 -10.55
N PHE A 95 -6.63 2.38 -9.45
CA PHE A 95 -7.92 1.68 -9.44
C PHE A 95 -9.03 2.71 -9.31
N TYR A 96 -9.63 3.08 -10.42
CA TYR A 96 -10.64 4.15 -10.47
C TYR A 96 -12.07 3.65 -10.20
N LYS A 97 -12.29 2.35 -10.19
CA LYS A 97 -13.60 1.77 -9.85
C LYS A 97 -13.44 0.53 -8.99
N VAL A 98 -13.98 0.59 -7.79
CA VAL A 98 -13.95 -0.52 -6.82
C VAL A 98 -15.38 -0.76 -6.33
N ILE A 99 -15.94 -1.92 -6.67
CA ILE A 99 -17.25 -2.36 -6.16
C ILE A 99 -16.99 -3.60 -5.30
N LYS A 100 -17.28 -3.49 -4.02
CA LYS A 100 -17.03 -4.56 -3.03
C LYS A 100 -17.60 -5.90 -3.52
N ASN A 101 -16.77 -6.93 -3.50
CA ASN A 101 -17.09 -8.31 -3.90
C ASN A 101 -17.55 -8.49 -5.35
N THR A 102 -17.38 -7.49 -6.21
CA THR A 102 -17.91 -7.54 -7.58
C THR A 102 -16.87 -7.17 -8.63
N LEU A 103 -16.28 -5.98 -8.54
CA LEU A 103 -15.46 -5.43 -9.60
C LEU A 103 -14.33 -4.56 -9.06
N LEU A 104 -13.15 -4.76 -9.64
CA LEU A 104 -12.00 -3.89 -9.52
C LEU A 104 -11.56 -3.51 -10.93
N GLN A 105 -11.49 -2.21 -11.24
CA GLN A 105 -11.14 -1.72 -12.56
C GLN A 105 -9.96 -0.74 -12.48
N ALA A 106 -8.96 -0.99 -13.33
CA ALA A 106 -7.75 -0.20 -13.50
C ALA A 106 -7.27 -0.31 -14.96
N GLY A 107 -6.16 0.34 -15.29
CA GLY A 107 -5.50 0.21 -16.59
C GLY A 107 -6.05 1.14 -17.66
N ASP A 108 -6.70 2.22 -17.28
CA ASP A 108 -6.97 3.35 -18.18
C ASP A 108 -5.68 4.14 -18.34
N LEU A 109 -5.01 3.98 -19.48
CA LEU A 109 -3.69 4.54 -19.73
C LEU A 109 -3.74 6.06 -19.99
N GLU A 110 -4.89 6.59 -20.41
CA GLU A 110 -5.06 8.01 -20.72
C GLU A 110 -5.48 8.81 -19.48
N PHE A 111 -6.43 8.30 -18.71
CA PHE A 111 -7.05 9.03 -17.59
C PHE A 111 -6.81 8.39 -16.22
N GLY A 112 -6.36 7.14 -16.18
CA GLY A 112 -6.21 6.36 -14.96
C GLY A 112 -4.89 6.59 -14.20
N ASN A 113 -4.05 7.53 -14.60
CA ASN A 113 -2.80 7.85 -13.94
C ASN A 113 -3.05 8.71 -12.69
N ILE A 114 -2.30 8.45 -11.61
CA ILE A 114 -2.36 9.19 -10.35
C ILE A 114 -2.08 10.69 -10.56
N GLU A 115 -1.25 11.05 -11.52
CA GLU A 115 -0.95 12.44 -11.85
C GLU A 115 -2.16 13.19 -12.42
N ASN A 116 -3.14 12.48 -12.97
CA ASN A 116 -4.35 13.03 -13.58
C ASN A 116 -5.60 12.92 -12.70
N ILE A 117 -5.43 12.70 -11.39
CA ILE A 117 -6.52 12.48 -10.42
C ILE A 117 -7.55 13.64 -10.39
N ASP A 118 -7.19 14.85 -10.82
CA ASP A 118 -8.07 16.00 -10.85
C ASP A 118 -9.25 15.85 -11.85
N TYR A 119 -9.16 14.94 -12.80
CA TYR A 119 -10.26 14.62 -13.72
C TYR A 119 -11.39 13.79 -13.10
N PHE A 120 -11.20 13.23 -11.91
CA PHE A 120 -12.15 12.34 -11.25
C PHE A 120 -12.90 12.99 -10.05
N LYS A 121 -12.77 14.30 -9.89
CA LYS A 121 -13.49 15.07 -8.84
C LYS A 121 -14.87 15.51 -9.29
#